data_9f9ac085e4d86d3a74921bb054439870
#
_entry.id   9f9ac085e4d86d3a74921bb054439870
#
_cell.length_a   1.000
_cell.length_b   1.000
_cell.length_c   1.000
_cell.angle_alpha   90.00
_cell.angle_beta   90.00
_cell.angle_gamma   90.00
#
_symmetry.space_group_name_H-M   'P 1'
#
loop_
_entity.id
_entity.type
_entity.pdbx_description
1 polymer ?
#
loop_
_entity_poly.entity_id
_entity_poly.type
_entity_poly.pdbx_seq_one_letter_code
_entity_poly.pdbx_strand_id
1 'polypeptide(L)'
;LPTRGKVLAMAAVGIHLSSLHSCRSFYAFCKRNSMYHALTYATILEMQAMMTFDPQDIMNAGNTMKEAQATCQKFRKKSTVADSINNLVHRQSLEHFTEEEIHAEICYAECLLQRAALTFLQDENMVSFIKGGIKVRNSYQTYRELDSLIQSPHYVKGENHLHFEGGVKLGVGAFNLTLSMFPARILRLLEFVGFSGNKEHGLLQLQEGASSYSFRSVLCTMLLLCYHTFMTFVLGTGKGNVEEAERLLKPYLARYPKGAIFLFFAGRIETLKGNIDAAVNRYEECCEAQQYWKQFHHMCYWELMWCFTYKRQWKMAFFYADLLSKENTWSKATYIYMKAAYLSMFGPDDCSPFGDNEVELFRIVPSLKLKIAGKSLPTEKFAIRKARRYLSSNPVPLPVPPLEMMYIWNGYAVIGQCPNLTEGMLETLIEAEEALARSPATELLADDQCVIKLLKGLCLKHLGKIAEAEGHFNYIYLNEKKIKYDHYLIPNALLELALLYLDQDRREEAIKLLERAKHNYKNYSMETRTHFRIQAALHQAKSSPENGMHSGASAVS
;
A
#
# COMPACT_ATOMS: atom_id res chain seq x y z
N LEU A 1 -30.81 -11.49 -12.54
CA LEU A 1 -29.41 -11.69 -12.11
C LEU A 1 -28.64 -12.38 -13.23
N PRO A 2 -27.39 -12.00 -13.54
CA PRO A 2 -26.63 -12.64 -14.61
C PRO A 2 -26.31 -14.10 -14.27
N THR A 3 -26.40 -14.99 -15.27
CA THR A 3 -26.06 -16.40 -15.09
C THR A 3 -24.59 -16.56 -14.65
N ARG A 4 -24.31 -17.59 -13.84
CA ARG A 4 -22.98 -17.85 -13.23
C ARG A 4 -21.81 -17.76 -14.21
N GLY A 5 -21.97 -18.25 -15.45
CA GLY A 5 -20.94 -18.17 -16.49
C GLY A 5 -20.68 -16.75 -17.00
N LYS A 6 -21.71 -15.89 -17.06
CA LYS A 6 -21.56 -14.49 -17.49
C LYS A 6 -20.89 -13.63 -16.42
N VAL A 7 -21.18 -13.86 -15.14
CA VAL A 7 -20.57 -13.13 -14.02
C VAL A 7 -19.09 -13.48 -13.88
N LEU A 8 -18.73 -14.76 -14.02
CA LEU A 8 -17.33 -15.20 -14.02
C LEU A 8 -16.56 -14.69 -15.25
N ALA A 9 -17.21 -14.67 -16.44
CA ALA A 9 -16.63 -14.06 -17.62
C ALA A 9 -16.43 -12.55 -17.47
N MET A 10 -17.31 -11.87 -16.76
CA MET A 10 -17.20 -10.43 -16.47
C MET A 10 -16.06 -10.11 -15.49
N ALA A 11 -15.87 -10.94 -14.46
CA ALA A 11 -14.71 -10.82 -13.57
C ALA A 11 -13.40 -11.10 -14.33
N ALA A 12 -13.39 -12.13 -15.18
CA ALA A 12 -12.27 -12.45 -16.05
C ALA A 12 -11.97 -11.35 -17.07
N VAL A 13 -13.00 -10.69 -17.59
CA VAL A 13 -12.89 -9.56 -18.54
C VAL A 13 -12.39 -8.29 -17.85
N GLY A 14 -12.79 -8.04 -16.60
CA GLY A 14 -12.21 -6.98 -15.79
C GLY A 14 -10.71 -7.19 -15.52
N ILE A 15 -10.28 -8.44 -15.50
CA ILE A 15 -8.89 -8.87 -15.32
C ILE A 15 -8.13 -8.91 -16.66
N HIS A 16 -8.81 -9.27 -17.76
CA HIS A 16 -8.32 -9.15 -19.15
C HIS A 16 -8.69 -7.79 -19.73
N LEU A 17 -8.07 -6.74 -19.23
CA LEU A 17 -8.29 -5.35 -19.61
C LEU A 17 -8.05 -5.06 -21.11
N SER A 18 -7.37 -5.97 -21.81
CA SER A 18 -7.16 -5.92 -23.26
C SER A 18 -8.44 -6.07 -24.11
N SER A 19 -9.49 -6.68 -23.59
CA SER A 19 -10.78 -6.86 -24.27
C SER A 19 -11.81 -5.76 -23.96
N LEU A 20 -11.47 -4.77 -23.16
CA LEU A 20 -12.39 -3.71 -22.70
C LEU A 20 -12.92 -2.82 -23.82
N HIS A 21 -12.19 -2.66 -24.93
CA HIS A 21 -12.70 -1.86 -26.05
C HIS A 21 -13.94 -2.49 -26.68
N SER A 22 -13.97 -3.81 -26.86
CA SER A 22 -15.13 -4.56 -27.33
C SER A 22 -16.25 -4.65 -26.28
N CYS A 23 -15.89 -4.69 -25.00
CA CYS A 23 -16.83 -4.81 -23.90
C CYS A 23 -17.45 -3.48 -23.48
N ARG A 24 -16.82 -2.32 -23.73
CA ARG A 24 -17.35 -1.00 -23.37
C ARG A 24 -18.78 -0.80 -23.89
N SER A 25 -19.05 -1.13 -25.15
CA SER A 25 -20.37 -0.99 -25.74
C SER A 25 -21.41 -1.94 -25.11
N PHE A 26 -21.02 -3.18 -24.81
CA PHE A 26 -21.88 -4.15 -24.15
C PHE A 26 -22.18 -3.73 -22.70
N TYR A 27 -21.18 -3.33 -21.93
CA TYR A 27 -21.36 -2.84 -20.56
C TYR A 27 -22.18 -1.54 -20.51
N ALA A 28 -21.96 -0.63 -21.45
CA ALA A 28 -22.75 0.59 -21.54
C ALA A 28 -24.25 0.33 -21.80
N PHE A 29 -24.57 -0.73 -22.54
CA PHE A 29 -25.94 -1.15 -22.78
C PHE A 29 -26.57 -1.82 -21.54
N CYS A 30 -25.84 -2.73 -20.89
CA CYS A 30 -26.34 -3.51 -19.74
C CYS A 30 -26.44 -2.70 -18.43
N LYS A 31 -25.66 -1.63 -18.27
CA LYS A 31 -25.55 -0.86 -17.01
C LYS A 31 -26.84 -0.20 -16.55
N ARG A 32 -27.82 0.00 -17.45
CA ARG A 32 -29.08 0.68 -17.09
C ARG A 32 -30.07 -0.23 -16.36
N ASN A 33 -29.97 -1.54 -16.58
CA ASN A 33 -30.96 -2.53 -16.15
C ASN A 33 -30.40 -3.60 -15.21
N SER A 34 -29.11 -3.53 -14.85
CA SER A 34 -28.47 -4.50 -13.95
C SER A 34 -27.50 -3.79 -13.01
N MET A 35 -27.74 -3.91 -11.71
CA MET A 35 -26.91 -3.33 -10.67
C MET A 35 -25.46 -3.85 -10.72
N TYR A 36 -25.24 -5.14 -10.99
CA TYR A 36 -23.91 -5.72 -11.08
C TYR A 36 -23.12 -5.22 -12.29
N HIS A 37 -23.75 -5.05 -13.45
CA HIS A 37 -23.10 -4.48 -14.62
C HIS A 37 -22.74 -3.00 -14.39
N ALA A 38 -23.66 -2.25 -13.78
CA ALA A 38 -23.43 -0.83 -13.47
C ALA A 38 -22.27 -0.65 -12.48
N LEU A 39 -22.27 -1.44 -11.41
CA LEU A 39 -21.21 -1.42 -10.39
C LEU A 39 -19.85 -1.81 -10.99
N THR A 40 -19.79 -2.93 -11.73
CA THR A 40 -18.54 -3.40 -12.33
C THR A 40 -17.94 -2.39 -13.29
N TYR A 41 -18.75 -1.81 -14.16
CA TYR A 41 -18.31 -0.79 -15.10
C TYR A 41 -17.76 0.44 -14.37
N ALA A 42 -18.47 0.91 -13.36
CA ALA A 42 -18.06 2.06 -12.56
C ALA A 42 -16.76 1.77 -11.78
N THR A 43 -16.61 0.55 -11.21
CA THR A 43 -15.39 0.12 -10.51
C THR A 43 -14.17 0.08 -11.44
N ILE A 44 -14.34 -0.39 -12.68
CA ILE A 44 -13.25 -0.38 -13.66
C ILE A 44 -12.79 1.05 -13.97
N LEU A 45 -13.72 1.99 -14.16
CA LEU A 45 -13.36 3.41 -14.41
C LEU A 45 -12.74 4.06 -13.16
N GLU A 46 -13.18 3.70 -11.97
CA GLU A 46 -12.54 4.16 -10.72
C GLU A 46 -11.10 3.64 -10.62
N MET A 47 -10.87 2.36 -10.87
CA MET A 47 -9.51 1.80 -10.91
C MET A 47 -8.62 2.54 -11.92
N GLN A 48 -9.14 2.84 -13.12
CA GLN A 48 -8.45 3.65 -14.10
C GLN A 48 -8.12 5.04 -13.54
N ALA A 49 -9.10 5.73 -12.99
CA ALA A 49 -8.92 7.07 -12.40
C ALA A 49 -7.89 7.07 -11.27
N MET A 50 -7.89 6.04 -10.42
CA MET A 50 -6.90 5.87 -9.35
C MET A 50 -5.49 5.63 -9.88
N MET A 51 -5.36 5.00 -11.04
CA MET A 51 -4.06 4.73 -11.68
C MET A 51 -3.52 5.93 -12.49
N THR A 52 -4.40 6.71 -13.12
CA THR A 52 -3.99 7.87 -13.92
C THR A 52 -3.81 9.14 -13.09
N PHE A 53 -4.62 9.31 -12.04
CA PHE A 53 -4.79 10.59 -11.33
C PHE A 53 -5.14 11.76 -12.25
N ASP A 54 -5.67 11.45 -13.44
CA ASP A 54 -6.16 12.47 -14.36
C ASP A 54 -7.49 13.04 -13.89
N PRO A 55 -7.64 14.39 -13.81
CA PRO A 55 -8.87 15.02 -13.34
C PRO A 55 -10.10 14.61 -14.16
N GLN A 56 -9.95 14.40 -15.47
CA GLN A 56 -11.04 13.99 -16.35
C GLN A 56 -11.46 12.55 -16.07
N ASP A 57 -10.51 11.64 -15.86
CA ASP A 57 -10.79 10.24 -15.49
C ASP A 57 -11.48 10.17 -14.13
N ILE A 58 -11.02 10.96 -13.14
CA ILE A 58 -11.63 11.04 -11.81
C ILE A 58 -13.08 11.55 -11.90
N MET A 59 -13.31 12.58 -12.70
CA MET A 59 -14.66 13.12 -12.91
C MET A 59 -15.57 12.10 -13.61
N ASN A 60 -15.10 11.44 -14.64
CA ASN A 60 -15.84 10.41 -15.39
C ASN A 60 -16.19 9.23 -14.49
N ALA A 61 -15.24 8.75 -13.69
CA ALA A 61 -15.46 7.69 -12.71
C ALA A 61 -16.50 8.10 -11.66
N GLY A 62 -16.41 9.33 -11.14
CA GLY A 62 -17.37 9.88 -10.18
C GLY A 62 -18.80 9.94 -10.71
N ASN A 63 -18.98 10.39 -11.94
CA ASN A 63 -20.28 10.46 -12.60
C ASN A 63 -20.84 9.05 -12.86
N THR A 64 -20.03 8.14 -13.36
CA THR A 64 -20.45 6.76 -13.64
C THR A 64 -20.80 6.00 -12.35
N MET A 65 -20.05 6.23 -11.26
CA MET A 65 -20.34 5.64 -9.96
C MET A 65 -21.66 6.19 -9.36
N LYS A 66 -21.97 7.47 -9.62
CA LYS A 66 -23.26 8.07 -9.26
C LYS A 66 -24.42 7.42 -10.02
N GLU A 67 -24.24 7.14 -11.32
CA GLU A 67 -25.22 6.41 -12.13
C GLU A 67 -25.42 4.97 -11.63
N ALA A 68 -24.33 4.28 -11.29
CA ALA A 68 -24.36 2.93 -10.72
C ALA A 68 -25.12 2.89 -9.38
N GLN A 69 -24.85 3.86 -8.51
CA GLN A 69 -25.58 4.01 -7.25
C GLN A 69 -27.09 4.24 -7.48
N ALA A 70 -27.44 5.09 -8.44
CA ALA A 70 -28.84 5.34 -8.79
C ALA A 70 -29.51 4.09 -9.36
N THR A 71 -28.77 3.26 -10.11
CA THR A 71 -29.28 1.97 -10.60
C THR A 71 -29.52 1.00 -9.43
N CYS A 72 -28.60 0.86 -8.48
CA CYS A 72 -28.80 0.04 -7.28
C CYS A 72 -30.00 0.52 -6.47
N GLN A 73 -30.20 1.85 -6.36
CA GLN A 73 -31.31 2.42 -5.61
C GLN A 73 -32.69 2.01 -6.15
N LYS A 74 -32.82 1.72 -7.45
CA LYS A 74 -34.09 1.25 -8.05
C LYS A 74 -34.53 -0.13 -7.53
N PHE A 75 -33.57 -0.96 -7.16
CA PHE A 75 -33.78 -2.32 -6.68
C PHE A 75 -33.83 -2.43 -5.15
N ARG A 76 -33.49 -1.35 -4.44
CA ARG A 76 -33.58 -1.29 -2.99
C ARG A 76 -35.05 -1.19 -2.56
N LYS A 77 -35.35 -1.73 -1.39
CA LYS A 77 -36.67 -1.61 -0.78
C LYS A 77 -37.07 -0.13 -0.63
N LYS A 78 -38.20 0.25 -1.14
CA LYS A 78 -38.75 1.60 -0.98
C LYS A 78 -39.25 1.75 0.45
N SER A 79 -38.61 2.62 1.25
CA SER A 79 -39.15 2.97 2.56
C SER A 79 -40.41 3.84 2.36
N THR A 80 -41.51 3.44 2.99
CA THR A 80 -42.69 4.31 3.09
C THR A 80 -42.47 5.40 4.12
N VAL A 81 -43.24 6.48 4.11
CA VAL A 81 -43.14 7.56 5.11
C VAL A 81 -43.37 7.02 6.52
N ALA A 82 -44.20 6.01 6.68
CA ALA A 82 -44.43 5.29 7.94
C ALA A 82 -43.16 4.53 8.41
N ASP A 83 -42.41 3.94 7.48
CA ASP A 83 -41.14 3.25 7.77
C ASP A 83 -40.06 4.22 8.20
N SER A 84 -40.05 5.47 7.67
CA SER A 84 -39.10 6.51 8.09
C SER A 84 -39.29 6.97 9.53
N ILE A 85 -40.52 6.95 10.04
CA ILE A 85 -40.84 7.25 11.44
C ILE A 85 -40.52 6.05 12.34
N ASN A 86 -40.84 4.83 11.88
CA ASN A 86 -40.50 3.59 12.58
C ASN A 86 -38.95 3.34 12.61
N ASN A 87 -38.22 3.73 11.58
CA ASN A 87 -36.75 3.62 11.52
C ASN A 87 -36.03 4.52 12.54
N LEU A 88 -36.67 5.55 13.06
CA LEU A 88 -36.19 6.34 14.21
C LEU A 88 -36.33 5.62 15.55
N VAL A 89 -37.25 4.62 15.64
CA VAL A 89 -37.58 3.91 16.87
C VAL A 89 -37.21 2.42 16.81
N HIS A 90 -37.40 1.78 15.62
CA HIS A 90 -37.04 0.38 15.40
C HIS A 90 -36.30 0.23 14.05
N ARG A 91 -35.07 -0.28 14.07
CA ARG A 91 -34.35 -0.73 12.86
C ARG A 91 -35.21 -1.78 12.15
N GLN A 92 -35.55 -1.56 10.88
CA GLN A 92 -36.18 -2.61 10.05
C GLN A 92 -35.22 -3.80 9.99
N SER A 93 -35.72 -4.97 10.40
CA SER A 93 -35.00 -6.24 10.22
C SER A 93 -34.84 -6.54 8.72
N LEU A 94 -33.62 -6.76 8.26
CA LEU A 94 -33.31 -7.18 6.89
C LEU A 94 -33.87 -8.58 6.56
N GLU A 95 -34.40 -9.29 7.54
CA GLU A 95 -34.97 -10.64 7.42
C GLU A 95 -36.18 -10.72 6.46
N HIS A 96 -36.82 -9.60 6.18
CA HIS A 96 -37.96 -9.51 5.27
C HIS A 96 -37.61 -9.01 3.87
N PHE A 97 -36.31 -8.93 3.54
CA PHE A 97 -35.87 -8.48 2.22
C PHE A 97 -35.83 -9.64 1.23
N THR A 98 -36.24 -9.35 -0.01
CA THR A 98 -36.06 -10.29 -1.13
C THR A 98 -34.58 -10.46 -1.47
N GLU A 99 -34.21 -11.54 -2.17
CA GLU A 99 -32.85 -11.77 -2.65
C GLU A 99 -32.35 -10.58 -3.48
N GLU A 100 -33.19 -10.02 -4.36
CA GLU A 100 -32.82 -8.86 -5.18
C GLU A 100 -32.55 -7.60 -4.33
N GLU A 101 -33.37 -7.35 -3.31
CA GLU A 101 -33.18 -6.22 -2.39
C GLU A 101 -31.88 -6.34 -1.58
N ILE A 102 -31.55 -7.54 -1.10
CA ILE A 102 -30.31 -7.82 -0.37
C ILE A 102 -29.09 -7.56 -1.28
N HIS A 103 -29.14 -8.03 -2.52
CA HIS A 103 -28.09 -7.76 -3.50
C HIS A 103 -27.97 -6.26 -3.84
N ALA A 104 -29.09 -5.55 -3.85
CA ALA A 104 -29.09 -4.10 -4.06
C ALA A 104 -28.44 -3.34 -2.89
N GLU A 105 -28.66 -3.79 -1.65
CA GLU A 105 -28.02 -3.19 -0.46
C GLU A 105 -26.50 -3.34 -0.51
N ILE A 106 -25.96 -4.53 -0.85
CA ILE A 106 -24.51 -4.72 -0.91
C ILE A 106 -23.87 -3.92 -2.06
N CYS A 107 -24.49 -3.90 -3.24
CA CYS A 107 -24.01 -3.11 -4.37
C CYS A 107 -24.06 -1.61 -4.07
N TYR A 108 -25.10 -1.15 -3.38
CA TYR A 108 -25.23 0.24 -2.95
C TYR A 108 -24.15 0.62 -1.94
N ALA A 109 -23.85 -0.24 -0.97
CA ALA A 109 -22.78 -0.03 0.01
C ALA A 109 -21.40 0.10 -0.67
N GLU A 110 -21.11 -0.74 -1.67
CA GLU A 110 -19.91 -0.62 -2.47
C GLU A 110 -19.83 0.69 -3.25
N CYS A 111 -20.93 1.10 -3.88
CA CYS A 111 -21.00 2.40 -4.57
C CYS A 111 -20.72 3.58 -3.61
N LEU A 112 -21.25 3.54 -2.39
CA LEU A 112 -21.02 4.58 -1.38
C LEU A 112 -19.54 4.68 -1.01
N LEU A 113 -18.88 3.53 -0.79
CA LEU A 113 -17.47 3.48 -0.41
C LEU A 113 -16.58 4.02 -1.54
N GLN A 114 -16.80 3.57 -2.77
CA GLN A 114 -16.06 4.00 -3.94
C GLN A 114 -16.30 5.50 -4.24
N ARG A 115 -17.53 5.99 -4.11
CA ARG A 115 -17.83 7.43 -4.21
C ARG A 115 -17.16 8.26 -3.13
N ALA A 116 -16.98 7.72 -1.93
CA ALA A 116 -16.24 8.41 -0.89
C ALA A 116 -14.77 8.56 -1.28
N ALA A 117 -14.14 7.50 -1.79
CA ALA A 117 -12.76 7.54 -2.28
C ALA A 117 -12.59 8.59 -3.38
N LEU A 118 -13.44 8.57 -4.40
CA LEU A 118 -13.42 9.59 -5.47
C LEU A 118 -13.66 11.01 -4.96
N THR A 119 -14.56 11.19 -3.98
CA THR A 119 -14.82 12.52 -3.38
C THR A 119 -13.57 13.06 -2.69
N PHE A 120 -12.79 12.22 -2.02
CA PHE A 120 -11.53 12.64 -1.39
C PHE A 120 -10.46 13.04 -2.40
N LEU A 121 -10.53 12.52 -3.62
CA LEU A 121 -9.60 12.85 -4.70
C LEU A 121 -10.00 14.11 -5.47
N GLN A 122 -11.31 14.35 -5.62
CA GLN A 122 -11.83 15.46 -6.45
C GLN A 122 -11.72 16.83 -5.81
N ASP A 123 -11.85 16.91 -4.49
CA ASP A 123 -12.07 18.18 -3.83
C ASP A 123 -11.32 18.27 -2.50
N GLU A 124 -10.56 19.35 -2.35
CA GLU A 124 -9.68 19.58 -1.19
C GLU A 124 -10.41 20.26 -0.02
N ASN A 125 -11.69 20.62 -0.17
CA ASN A 125 -12.37 21.38 0.85
C ASN A 125 -12.91 20.51 2.00
N MET A 126 -13.08 21.13 3.16
CA MET A 126 -13.55 20.48 4.38
C MET A 126 -14.96 19.87 4.21
N VAL A 127 -15.82 20.49 3.40
CA VAL A 127 -17.20 20.03 3.16
C VAL A 127 -17.19 18.70 2.41
N SER A 128 -16.34 18.56 1.40
CA SER A 128 -16.17 17.32 0.65
C SER A 128 -15.58 16.20 1.51
N PHE A 129 -14.65 16.55 2.40
CA PHE A 129 -14.11 15.60 3.38
C PHE A 129 -15.21 15.07 4.32
N ILE A 130 -16.06 15.92 4.86
CA ILE A 130 -17.19 15.53 5.71
C ILE A 130 -18.20 14.66 4.93
N LYS A 131 -18.56 15.07 3.71
CA LYS A 131 -19.48 14.29 2.85
C LYS A 131 -18.93 12.92 2.52
N GLY A 132 -17.63 12.81 2.23
CA GLY A 132 -16.93 11.54 2.03
C GLY A 132 -16.99 10.67 3.28
N GLY A 133 -16.69 11.24 4.45
CA GLY A 133 -16.74 10.54 5.73
C GLY A 133 -18.12 9.98 6.08
N ILE A 134 -19.19 10.73 5.80
CA ILE A 134 -20.58 10.25 5.98
C ILE A 134 -20.86 9.04 5.07
N LYS A 135 -20.43 9.07 3.80
CA LYS A 135 -20.59 7.93 2.89
C LYS A 135 -19.85 6.69 3.39
N VAL A 136 -18.62 6.85 3.86
CA VAL A 136 -17.82 5.74 4.45
C VAL A 136 -18.56 5.14 5.65
N ARG A 137 -19.06 5.99 6.56
CA ARG A 137 -19.80 5.53 7.74
C ARG A 137 -21.07 4.76 7.36
N ASN A 138 -21.85 5.29 6.41
CA ASN A 138 -23.07 4.63 5.96
C ASN A 138 -22.76 3.28 5.29
N SER A 139 -21.72 3.22 4.47
CA SER A 139 -21.25 1.95 3.87
C SER A 139 -20.86 0.94 4.95
N TYR A 140 -20.05 1.36 5.93
CA TYR A 140 -19.63 0.50 7.05
C TYR A 140 -20.80 -0.06 7.84
N GLN A 141 -21.80 0.77 8.16
CA GLN A 141 -23.00 0.34 8.87
C GLN A 141 -23.81 -0.68 8.05
N THR A 142 -23.99 -0.44 6.75
CA THR A 142 -24.66 -1.38 5.86
C THR A 142 -23.95 -2.73 5.82
N TYR A 143 -22.63 -2.76 5.70
CA TYR A 143 -21.87 -4.02 5.76
C TYR A 143 -22.04 -4.77 7.07
N ARG A 144 -22.06 -4.07 8.20
CA ARG A 144 -22.31 -4.69 9.50
C ARG A 144 -23.73 -5.29 9.63
N GLU A 145 -24.72 -4.60 9.10
CA GLU A 145 -26.11 -5.08 9.10
C GLU A 145 -26.26 -6.32 8.20
N LEU A 146 -25.61 -6.32 7.03
CA LEU A 146 -25.64 -7.47 6.12
C LEU A 146 -24.84 -8.67 6.69
N ASP A 147 -23.75 -8.43 7.39
CA ASP A 147 -23.01 -9.49 8.09
C ASP A 147 -23.85 -10.11 9.22
N SER A 148 -24.54 -9.29 9.99
CA SER A 148 -25.48 -9.76 11.02
C SER A 148 -26.63 -10.58 10.42
N LEU A 149 -27.12 -10.21 9.23
CA LEU A 149 -28.15 -10.97 8.52
C LEU A 149 -27.64 -12.38 8.14
N ILE A 150 -26.43 -12.49 7.59
CA ILE A 150 -25.83 -13.80 7.22
C ILE A 150 -25.71 -14.71 8.44
N GLN A 151 -25.45 -14.15 9.62
CA GLN A 151 -25.31 -14.90 10.88
C GLN A 151 -26.67 -15.21 11.54
N SER A 152 -27.76 -14.61 11.06
CA SER A 152 -29.11 -14.85 11.59
C SER A 152 -29.59 -16.28 11.27
N PRO A 153 -30.22 -16.98 12.23
CA PRO A 153 -30.81 -18.28 11.97
C PRO A 153 -32.01 -18.23 10.97
N HIS A 154 -32.54 -17.05 10.72
CA HIS A 154 -33.65 -16.82 9.76
C HIS A 154 -33.14 -16.49 8.34
N TYR A 155 -31.82 -16.40 8.14
CA TYR A 155 -31.29 -16.16 6.80
C TYR A 155 -31.48 -17.35 5.89
N VAL A 156 -32.22 -17.15 4.81
CA VAL A 156 -32.45 -18.17 3.78
C VAL A 156 -31.55 -17.91 2.60
N LYS A 157 -30.71 -18.91 2.26
CA LYS A 157 -29.78 -18.81 1.12
C LYS A 157 -30.54 -18.87 -0.20
N GLY A 158 -30.52 -17.77 -0.93
CA GLY A 158 -31.04 -17.70 -2.30
C GLY A 158 -30.11 -18.39 -3.31
N GLU A 159 -30.55 -18.45 -4.57
CA GLU A 159 -29.78 -19.07 -5.67
C GLU A 159 -28.39 -18.42 -5.87
N ASN A 160 -28.28 -17.10 -5.66
CA ASN A 160 -27.06 -16.32 -5.86
C ASN A 160 -26.40 -15.91 -4.53
N HIS A 161 -26.71 -16.57 -3.44
CA HIS A 161 -26.19 -16.25 -2.10
C HIS A 161 -24.66 -16.14 -2.04
N LEU A 162 -23.91 -16.95 -2.81
CA LEU A 162 -22.44 -16.87 -2.86
C LEU A 162 -21.93 -15.50 -3.29
N HIS A 163 -22.61 -14.84 -4.22
CA HIS A 163 -22.21 -13.50 -4.69
C HIS A 163 -22.51 -12.42 -3.66
N PHE A 164 -23.61 -12.56 -2.93
CA PHE A 164 -23.95 -11.68 -1.82
C PHE A 164 -23.00 -11.89 -0.63
N GLU A 165 -22.84 -13.12 -0.15
CA GLU A 165 -21.95 -13.44 0.96
C GLU A 165 -20.49 -13.03 0.67
N GLY A 166 -20.02 -13.26 -0.56
CA GLY A 166 -18.68 -12.84 -1.00
C GLY A 166 -18.50 -11.32 -0.96
N GLY A 167 -19.54 -10.55 -1.28
CA GLY A 167 -19.53 -9.09 -1.16
C GLY A 167 -19.47 -8.61 0.28
N VAL A 168 -20.22 -9.23 1.17
CA VAL A 168 -20.18 -8.94 2.61
C VAL A 168 -18.81 -9.25 3.18
N LYS A 169 -18.24 -10.40 2.87
CA LYS A 169 -16.88 -10.78 3.29
C LYS A 169 -15.83 -9.81 2.80
N LEU A 170 -15.91 -9.35 1.56
CA LEU A 170 -15.04 -8.32 1.01
C LEU A 170 -15.11 -7.03 1.84
N GLY A 171 -16.31 -6.50 2.06
CA GLY A 171 -16.49 -5.22 2.76
C GLY A 171 -16.13 -5.29 4.24
N VAL A 172 -16.64 -6.30 4.95
CA VAL A 172 -16.33 -6.52 6.38
C VAL A 172 -14.84 -6.79 6.57
N GLY A 173 -14.24 -7.63 5.72
CA GLY A 173 -12.83 -7.94 5.75
C GLY A 173 -11.97 -6.71 5.49
N ALA A 174 -12.26 -5.95 4.44
CA ALA A 174 -11.54 -4.73 4.09
C ALA A 174 -11.61 -3.67 5.19
N PHE A 175 -12.79 -3.41 5.76
CA PHE A 175 -12.94 -2.45 6.86
C PHE A 175 -12.19 -2.88 8.12
N ASN A 176 -12.36 -4.13 8.56
CA ASN A 176 -11.70 -4.64 9.76
C ASN A 176 -10.18 -4.61 9.62
N LEU A 177 -9.65 -5.06 8.48
CA LEU A 177 -8.21 -5.05 8.21
C LEU A 177 -7.65 -3.63 8.18
N THR A 178 -8.27 -2.73 7.41
CA THR A 178 -7.81 -1.34 7.26
C THR A 178 -7.87 -0.58 8.58
N LEU A 179 -8.98 -0.69 9.31
CA LEU A 179 -9.14 -0.02 10.61
C LEU A 179 -8.12 -0.52 11.64
N SER A 180 -7.84 -1.83 11.66
CA SER A 180 -6.86 -2.42 12.59
C SER A 180 -5.43 -1.92 12.37
N MET A 181 -5.13 -1.37 11.22
CA MET A 181 -3.80 -0.83 10.89
C MET A 181 -3.57 0.57 11.44
N PHE A 182 -4.63 1.31 11.78
CA PHE A 182 -4.46 2.66 12.31
C PHE A 182 -3.80 2.66 13.70
N PRO A 183 -2.97 3.68 13.99
CA PRO A 183 -2.44 3.86 15.33
C PRO A 183 -3.56 3.96 16.38
N ALA A 184 -3.33 3.42 17.58
CA ALA A 184 -4.32 3.33 18.65
C ALA A 184 -5.02 4.67 19.00
N ARG A 185 -4.32 5.79 18.80
CA ARG A 185 -4.91 7.13 19.01
C ARG A 185 -5.98 7.46 17.99
N ILE A 186 -5.75 7.12 16.71
CA ILE A 186 -6.72 7.34 15.63
C ILE A 186 -7.86 6.33 15.77
N LEU A 187 -7.53 5.08 16.08
CA LEU A 187 -8.52 4.02 16.28
C LEU A 187 -9.54 4.38 17.35
N ARG A 188 -9.10 4.90 18.52
CA ARG A 188 -10.01 5.38 19.58
C ARG A 188 -10.95 6.51 19.13
N LEU A 189 -10.48 7.42 18.26
CA LEU A 189 -11.35 8.45 17.69
C LEU A 189 -12.38 7.86 16.73
N LEU A 190 -11.99 6.86 15.95
CA LEU A 190 -12.89 6.15 15.04
C LEU A 190 -13.90 5.29 15.79
N GLU A 191 -13.50 4.66 16.89
CA GLU A 191 -14.39 3.91 17.78
C GLU A 191 -15.47 4.81 18.39
N PHE A 192 -15.13 6.04 18.76
CA PHE A 192 -16.10 7.01 19.25
C PHE A 192 -17.21 7.34 18.23
N VAL A 193 -16.90 7.29 16.94
CA VAL A 193 -17.89 7.49 15.85
C VAL A 193 -18.47 6.18 15.31
N GLY A 194 -18.21 5.06 16.01
CA GLY A 194 -18.85 3.76 15.76
C GLY A 194 -18.11 2.83 14.80
N PHE A 195 -16.83 3.11 14.48
CA PHE A 195 -15.99 2.17 13.75
C PHE A 195 -15.25 1.25 14.73
N SER A 196 -15.10 0.00 14.36
CA SER A 196 -14.24 -0.95 15.05
C SER A 196 -13.48 -1.81 14.04
N GLY A 197 -12.24 -2.18 14.36
CA GLY A 197 -11.41 -3.00 13.50
C GLY A 197 -10.76 -4.14 14.26
N ASN A 198 -10.85 -5.34 13.72
CA ASN A 198 -10.19 -6.54 14.21
C ASN A 198 -9.42 -7.18 13.06
N LYS A 199 -8.09 -7.23 13.19
CA LYS A 199 -7.19 -7.72 12.15
C LYS A 199 -7.43 -9.18 11.81
N GLU A 200 -7.54 -10.04 12.81
CA GLU A 200 -7.73 -11.49 12.64
C GLU A 200 -9.06 -11.77 11.96
N HIS A 201 -10.11 -11.11 12.42
CA HIS A 201 -11.45 -11.22 11.80
C HIS A 201 -11.43 -10.71 10.36
N GLY A 202 -10.77 -9.57 10.09
CA GLY A 202 -10.63 -9.00 8.75
C GLY A 202 -9.91 -9.96 7.79
N LEU A 203 -8.79 -10.54 8.20
CA LEU A 203 -8.05 -11.51 7.41
C LEU A 203 -8.87 -12.78 7.16
N LEU A 204 -9.55 -13.31 8.18
CA LEU A 204 -10.41 -14.48 8.04
C LEU A 204 -11.51 -14.24 7.02
N GLN A 205 -12.23 -13.13 7.11
CA GLN A 205 -13.30 -12.77 6.16
C GLN A 205 -12.78 -12.65 4.72
N LEU A 206 -11.61 -12.04 4.52
CA LEU A 206 -10.99 -11.95 3.20
C LEU A 206 -10.52 -13.32 2.67
N GLN A 207 -9.98 -14.19 3.53
CA GLN A 207 -9.58 -15.55 3.15
C GLN A 207 -10.78 -16.41 2.74
N GLU A 208 -11.87 -16.34 3.50
CA GLU A 208 -13.12 -17.02 3.15
C GLU A 208 -13.70 -16.46 1.85
N GLY A 209 -13.71 -15.14 1.67
CA GLY A 209 -14.15 -14.49 0.44
C GLY A 209 -13.28 -14.86 -0.77
N ALA A 210 -11.97 -14.96 -0.61
CA ALA A 210 -11.04 -15.38 -1.65
C ALA A 210 -11.25 -16.85 -2.06
N SER A 211 -11.59 -17.71 -1.10
CA SER A 211 -11.83 -19.15 -1.33
C SER A 211 -13.24 -19.43 -1.85
N SER A 212 -14.16 -18.48 -1.75
CA SER A 212 -15.51 -18.60 -2.32
C SER A 212 -15.44 -18.45 -3.85
N TYR A 213 -16.32 -19.15 -4.56
CA TYR A 213 -16.44 -18.98 -6.01
C TYR A 213 -17.37 -17.79 -6.36
N SER A 214 -17.26 -16.70 -5.60
CA SER A 214 -18.07 -15.51 -5.79
C SER A 214 -17.48 -14.58 -6.84
N PHE A 215 -18.28 -13.67 -7.33
CA PHE A 215 -17.83 -12.57 -8.20
C PHE A 215 -16.71 -11.73 -7.58
N ARG A 216 -16.70 -11.61 -6.25
CA ARG A 216 -15.75 -10.76 -5.51
C ARG A 216 -14.52 -11.51 -4.96
N SER A 217 -14.40 -12.81 -5.24
CA SER A 217 -13.27 -13.62 -4.76
C SER A 217 -11.91 -13.07 -5.21
N VAL A 218 -11.84 -12.59 -6.45
CA VAL A 218 -10.61 -11.97 -6.97
C VAL A 218 -10.25 -10.69 -6.22
N LEU A 219 -11.23 -9.88 -5.84
CA LEU A 219 -10.98 -8.64 -5.07
C LEU A 219 -10.51 -8.94 -3.65
N CYS A 220 -11.07 -9.95 -3.00
CA CYS A 220 -10.58 -10.45 -1.71
C CYS A 220 -9.12 -10.93 -1.83
N THR A 221 -8.81 -11.70 -2.86
CA THR A 221 -7.45 -12.17 -3.14
C THR A 221 -6.48 -11.01 -3.37
N MET A 222 -6.87 -10.01 -4.17
CA MET A 222 -6.05 -8.83 -4.43
C MET A 222 -5.76 -8.02 -3.17
N LEU A 223 -6.76 -7.84 -2.29
CA LEU A 223 -6.54 -7.17 -1.00
C LEU A 223 -5.58 -7.95 -0.10
N LEU A 224 -5.70 -9.27 -0.05
CA LEU A 224 -4.76 -10.12 0.70
C LEU A 224 -3.35 -10.06 0.11
N LEU A 225 -3.21 -10.09 -1.22
CA LEU A 225 -1.92 -9.93 -1.89
C LEU A 225 -1.30 -8.56 -1.58
N CYS A 226 -2.07 -7.48 -1.67
CA CYS A 226 -1.60 -6.14 -1.28
C CYS A 226 -1.18 -6.10 0.19
N TYR A 227 -1.97 -6.70 1.08
CA TYR A 227 -1.65 -6.76 2.50
C TYR A 227 -0.33 -7.50 2.75
N HIS A 228 -0.19 -8.74 2.22
CA HIS A 228 0.98 -9.58 2.48
C HIS A 228 2.26 -9.12 1.78
N THR A 229 2.17 -8.42 0.65
CA THR A 229 3.35 -8.07 -0.15
C THR A 229 3.74 -6.58 -0.11
N PHE A 230 2.82 -5.68 0.26
CA PHE A 230 3.10 -4.25 0.35
C PHE A 230 2.87 -3.69 1.75
N MET A 231 1.68 -3.85 2.32
CA MET A 231 1.32 -3.14 3.54
C MET A 231 2.15 -3.60 4.74
N THR A 232 2.23 -4.90 4.98
CA THR A 232 3.05 -5.47 6.07
C THR A 232 4.54 -5.25 5.86
N PHE A 233 4.96 -5.11 4.61
CA PHE A 233 6.34 -4.90 4.24
C PHE A 233 6.76 -3.43 4.44
N VAL A 234 6.02 -2.48 3.87
CA VAL A 234 6.38 -1.05 3.91
C VAL A 234 6.00 -0.40 5.24
N LEU A 235 4.83 -0.73 5.78
CA LEU A 235 4.27 -0.13 7.01
C LEU A 235 4.41 -1.02 8.25
N GLY A 236 5.00 -2.19 8.12
CA GLY A 236 5.19 -3.16 9.20
C GLY A 236 6.66 -3.35 9.57
N THR A 237 6.96 -4.55 10.02
CA THR A 237 8.31 -4.94 10.46
C THR A 237 9.24 -5.35 9.31
N GLY A 238 8.76 -5.33 8.07
CA GLY A 238 9.51 -5.76 6.88
C GLY A 238 9.42 -7.24 6.57
N LYS A 239 8.57 -7.97 7.29
CA LYS A 239 8.32 -9.40 7.06
C LYS A 239 6.96 -9.55 6.39
N GLY A 240 6.94 -9.76 5.07
CA GLY A 240 5.75 -10.16 4.33
C GLY A 240 5.46 -11.65 4.48
N ASN A 241 4.22 -12.06 4.30
CA ASN A 241 3.87 -13.48 4.21
C ASN A 241 3.90 -13.93 2.74
N VAL A 242 5.11 -14.22 2.27
CA VAL A 242 5.38 -14.58 0.88
C VAL A 242 4.74 -15.92 0.51
N GLU A 243 4.77 -16.89 1.40
CA GLU A 243 4.19 -18.23 1.18
C GLU A 243 2.67 -18.16 0.97
N GLU A 244 1.98 -17.38 1.81
CA GLU A 244 0.54 -17.18 1.67
C GLU A 244 0.21 -16.41 0.38
N ALA A 245 1.02 -15.41 0.02
CA ALA A 245 0.86 -14.68 -1.22
C ALA A 245 1.03 -15.61 -2.44
N GLU A 246 2.01 -16.51 -2.45
CA GLU A 246 2.18 -17.51 -3.51
C GLU A 246 0.99 -18.46 -3.60
N ARG A 247 0.52 -18.96 -2.46
CA ARG A 247 -0.64 -19.85 -2.39
C ARG A 247 -1.88 -19.18 -3.00
N LEU A 248 -2.13 -17.93 -2.67
CA LEU A 248 -3.26 -17.14 -3.18
C LEU A 248 -3.15 -16.86 -4.68
N LEU A 249 -1.95 -16.58 -5.16
CA LEU A 249 -1.71 -16.16 -6.53
C LEU A 249 -1.70 -17.34 -7.52
N LYS A 250 -1.21 -18.51 -7.09
CA LYS A 250 -0.99 -19.69 -7.96
C LYS A 250 -2.21 -20.08 -8.82
N PRO A 251 -3.44 -20.17 -8.30
CA PRO A 251 -4.60 -20.53 -9.13
C PRO A 251 -4.90 -19.50 -10.23
N TYR A 252 -4.64 -18.23 -9.96
CA TYR A 252 -4.87 -17.14 -10.93
C TYR A 252 -3.82 -17.13 -12.03
N LEU A 253 -2.56 -17.36 -11.71
CA LEU A 253 -1.50 -17.50 -12.73
C LEU A 253 -1.72 -18.72 -13.63
N ALA A 254 -2.18 -19.83 -13.07
CA ALA A 254 -2.52 -21.02 -13.86
C ALA A 254 -3.69 -20.77 -14.81
N ARG A 255 -4.70 -20.04 -14.37
CA ARG A 255 -5.89 -19.74 -15.17
C ARG A 255 -5.70 -18.58 -16.15
N TYR A 256 -4.90 -17.58 -15.76
CA TYR A 256 -4.66 -16.35 -16.50
C TYR A 256 -3.15 -16.07 -16.62
N PRO A 257 -2.40 -16.87 -17.36
CA PRO A 257 -0.93 -16.78 -17.44
C PRO A 257 -0.41 -15.46 -18.00
N LYS A 258 -1.25 -14.72 -18.75
CA LYS A 258 -0.96 -13.38 -19.28
C LYS A 258 -1.77 -12.28 -18.57
N GLY A 259 -2.32 -12.55 -17.39
CA GLY A 259 -3.03 -11.55 -16.60
C GLY A 259 -2.04 -10.55 -15.99
N ALA A 260 -2.03 -9.30 -16.47
CA ALA A 260 -1.05 -8.29 -16.09
C ALA A 260 -0.97 -8.08 -14.57
N ILE A 261 -2.10 -7.95 -13.88
CA ILE A 261 -2.11 -7.76 -12.43
C ILE A 261 -1.52 -8.96 -11.68
N PHE A 262 -1.73 -10.18 -12.16
CA PHE A 262 -1.17 -11.38 -11.54
C PHE A 262 0.32 -11.51 -11.80
N LEU A 263 0.78 -11.13 -13.00
CA LEU A 263 2.21 -11.03 -13.32
C LEU A 263 2.91 -9.97 -12.47
N PHE A 264 2.25 -8.83 -12.22
CA PHE A 264 2.76 -7.81 -11.32
C PHE A 264 2.98 -8.34 -9.90
N PHE A 265 1.99 -9.03 -9.32
CA PHE A 265 2.14 -9.65 -8.00
C PHE A 265 3.16 -10.79 -7.98
N ALA A 266 3.29 -11.55 -9.08
CA ALA A 266 4.35 -12.55 -9.23
C ALA A 266 5.74 -11.89 -9.17
N GLY A 267 5.92 -10.78 -9.86
CA GLY A 267 7.14 -9.96 -9.78
C GLY A 267 7.40 -9.46 -8.37
N ARG A 268 6.36 -8.98 -7.67
CA ARG A 268 6.48 -8.50 -6.29
C ARG A 268 6.91 -9.61 -5.33
N ILE A 269 6.34 -10.81 -5.47
CA ILE A 269 6.71 -11.98 -4.66
C ILE A 269 8.18 -12.36 -4.91
N GLU A 270 8.64 -12.41 -6.16
CA GLU A 270 10.05 -12.67 -6.47
C GLU A 270 10.97 -11.59 -5.88
N THR A 271 10.56 -10.33 -5.93
CA THR A 271 11.28 -9.22 -5.27
C THR A 271 11.44 -9.48 -3.77
N LEU A 272 10.37 -9.86 -3.07
CA LEU A 272 10.42 -10.12 -1.62
C LEU A 272 11.26 -11.35 -1.24
N LYS A 273 11.43 -12.27 -2.17
CA LYS A 273 12.34 -13.43 -2.00
C LYS A 273 13.82 -13.07 -2.25
N GLY A 274 14.11 -11.89 -2.77
CA GLY A 274 15.45 -11.50 -3.21
C GLY A 274 15.84 -12.04 -4.60
N ASN A 275 14.91 -12.64 -5.34
CA ASN A 275 15.12 -13.15 -6.69
C ASN A 275 14.94 -12.03 -7.72
N ILE A 276 15.85 -11.08 -7.74
CA ILE A 276 15.66 -9.81 -8.47
C ILE A 276 15.60 -10.01 -9.98
N ASP A 277 16.39 -10.90 -10.56
CA ASP A 277 16.34 -11.18 -12.00
C ASP A 277 15.00 -11.82 -12.42
N ALA A 278 14.47 -12.73 -11.62
CA ALA A 278 13.15 -13.32 -11.83
C ALA A 278 12.05 -12.24 -11.68
N ALA A 279 12.18 -11.32 -10.72
CA ALA A 279 11.26 -10.21 -10.55
C ALA A 279 11.24 -9.28 -11.78
N VAL A 280 12.41 -8.91 -12.30
CA VAL A 280 12.54 -8.10 -13.52
C VAL A 280 11.80 -8.76 -14.69
N ASN A 281 12.03 -10.06 -14.91
CA ASN A 281 11.36 -10.79 -15.98
C ASN A 281 9.83 -10.75 -15.84
N ARG A 282 9.29 -10.93 -14.62
CA ARG A 282 7.84 -10.85 -14.38
C ARG A 282 7.25 -9.48 -14.63
N TYR A 283 7.95 -8.41 -14.26
CA TYR A 283 7.50 -7.04 -14.53
C TYR A 283 7.55 -6.71 -16.02
N GLU A 284 8.56 -7.18 -16.74
CA GLU A 284 8.64 -7.05 -18.20
C GLU A 284 7.51 -7.82 -18.89
N GLU A 285 7.26 -9.08 -18.50
CA GLU A 285 6.11 -9.87 -18.98
C GLU A 285 4.77 -9.15 -18.71
N CYS A 286 4.63 -8.47 -17.55
CA CYS A 286 3.45 -7.67 -17.23
C CYS A 286 3.27 -6.52 -18.23
N CYS A 287 4.33 -5.79 -18.54
CA CYS A 287 4.30 -4.70 -19.50
C CYS A 287 3.95 -5.20 -20.92
N GLU A 288 4.49 -6.35 -21.34
CA GLU A 288 4.18 -6.96 -22.62
C GLU A 288 2.73 -7.45 -22.70
N ALA A 289 2.21 -8.00 -21.61
CA ALA A 289 0.85 -8.53 -21.54
C ALA A 289 -0.23 -7.45 -21.61
N GLN A 290 0.09 -6.19 -21.23
CA GLN A 290 -0.87 -5.09 -21.19
C GLN A 290 -0.37 -3.87 -21.96
N GLN A 291 -0.78 -3.75 -23.22
CA GLN A 291 -0.36 -2.64 -24.09
C GLN A 291 -1.35 -1.46 -24.11
N TYR A 292 -2.60 -1.70 -23.76
CA TYR A 292 -3.65 -0.67 -23.83
C TYR A 292 -3.68 0.23 -22.59
N TRP A 293 -3.37 -0.31 -21.42
CA TRP A 293 -3.36 0.41 -20.16
C TRP A 293 -1.93 0.63 -19.68
N LYS A 294 -1.32 1.67 -20.19
CA LYS A 294 0.07 2.05 -19.83
C LYS A 294 0.28 2.32 -18.34
N GLN A 295 -0.81 2.53 -17.59
CA GLN A 295 -0.75 2.70 -16.13
C GLN A 295 -0.20 1.46 -15.42
N PHE A 296 -0.42 0.26 -15.95
CA PHE A 296 0.25 -0.95 -15.46
C PHE A 296 1.75 -0.91 -15.68
N HIS A 297 2.19 -0.31 -16.81
CA HIS A 297 3.61 -0.11 -17.07
C HIS A 297 4.24 0.80 -16.00
N HIS A 298 3.55 1.87 -15.58
CA HIS A 298 4.06 2.79 -14.57
C HIS A 298 4.25 2.10 -13.20
N MET A 299 3.36 1.20 -12.81
CA MET A 299 3.54 0.39 -11.61
C MET A 299 4.78 -0.51 -11.73
N CYS A 300 4.95 -1.14 -12.90
CA CYS A 300 6.13 -1.97 -13.19
C CYS A 300 7.41 -1.14 -13.24
N TYR A 301 7.40 0.06 -13.84
CA TYR A 301 8.56 0.95 -13.89
C TYR A 301 9.04 1.35 -12.49
N TRP A 302 8.12 1.61 -11.57
CA TRP A 302 8.46 1.87 -10.18
C TRP A 302 9.16 0.68 -9.50
N GLU A 303 8.63 -0.51 -9.68
CA GLU A 303 9.25 -1.73 -9.14
C GLU A 303 10.58 -2.08 -9.85
N LEU A 304 10.66 -1.93 -11.18
CA LEU A 304 11.88 -2.12 -11.94
C LEU A 304 12.98 -1.13 -11.54
N MET A 305 12.64 0.13 -11.32
CA MET A 305 13.56 1.13 -10.79
C MET A 305 14.21 0.64 -9.50
N TRP A 306 13.42 0.09 -8.58
CA TRP A 306 13.95 -0.50 -7.34
C TRP A 306 14.74 -1.78 -7.56
N CYS A 307 14.31 -2.67 -8.45
CA CYS A 307 15.07 -3.87 -8.79
C CYS A 307 16.49 -3.53 -9.26
N PHE A 308 16.62 -2.54 -10.13
CA PHE A 308 17.93 -2.09 -10.60
C PHE A 308 18.72 -1.33 -9.53
N THR A 309 18.04 -0.65 -8.61
CA THR A 309 18.66 -0.06 -7.41
C THR A 309 19.28 -1.15 -6.53
N TYR A 310 18.57 -2.26 -6.30
CA TYR A 310 19.09 -3.39 -5.51
C TYR A 310 20.34 -4.00 -6.14
N LYS A 311 20.40 -4.02 -7.47
CA LYS A 311 21.57 -4.49 -8.24
C LYS A 311 22.67 -3.42 -8.41
N ARG A 312 22.47 -2.22 -7.89
CA ARG A 312 23.36 -1.05 -8.05
C ARG A 312 23.62 -0.65 -9.51
N GLN A 313 22.65 -0.94 -10.37
CA GLN A 313 22.66 -0.56 -11.79
C GLN A 313 22.01 0.81 -11.95
N TRP A 314 22.75 1.84 -11.64
CA TRP A 314 22.27 3.22 -11.53
C TRP A 314 21.73 3.79 -12.84
N LYS A 315 22.32 3.45 -13.96
CA LYS A 315 21.85 3.88 -15.29
C LYS A 315 20.48 3.32 -15.63
N MET A 316 20.25 2.04 -15.34
CA MET A 316 18.93 1.42 -15.57
C MET A 316 17.88 1.98 -14.59
N ALA A 317 18.24 2.18 -13.33
CA ALA A 317 17.34 2.81 -12.36
C ALA A 317 17.00 4.25 -12.77
N PHE A 318 17.96 5.02 -13.25
CA PHE A 318 17.76 6.35 -13.81
C PHE A 318 16.79 6.32 -15.01
N PHE A 319 16.95 5.37 -15.92
CA PHE A 319 16.09 5.22 -17.08
C PHE A 319 14.60 5.07 -16.67
N TYR A 320 14.30 4.20 -15.71
CA TYR A 320 12.93 4.03 -15.23
C TYR A 320 12.40 5.23 -14.44
N ALA A 321 13.24 5.91 -13.67
CA ALA A 321 12.88 7.18 -13.02
C ALA A 321 12.56 8.27 -14.05
N ASP A 322 13.32 8.34 -15.16
CA ASP A 322 13.07 9.24 -16.29
C ASP A 322 11.73 8.95 -16.97
N LEU A 323 11.44 7.69 -17.28
CA LEU A 323 10.15 7.27 -17.83
C LEU A 323 8.99 7.69 -16.93
N LEU A 324 9.08 7.41 -15.63
CA LEU A 324 8.07 7.80 -14.65
C LEU A 324 7.88 9.31 -14.60
N SER A 325 8.95 10.08 -14.64
CA SER A 325 8.87 11.55 -14.61
C SER A 325 8.17 12.15 -15.83
N LYS A 326 8.25 11.48 -16.98
CA LYS A 326 7.63 11.90 -18.24
C LYS A 326 6.19 11.41 -18.40
N GLU A 327 5.91 10.18 -18.00
CA GLU A 327 4.66 9.48 -18.33
C GLU A 327 3.65 9.44 -17.17
N ASN A 328 4.09 9.57 -15.93
CA ASN A 328 3.23 9.41 -14.75
C ASN A 328 3.02 10.72 -13.98
N THR A 329 1.78 10.97 -13.55
CA THR A 329 1.39 12.21 -12.87
C THR A 329 1.27 12.09 -11.35
N TRP A 330 1.45 10.89 -10.77
CA TRP A 330 1.25 10.62 -9.34
C TRP A 330 2.12 11.47 -8.42
N SER A 331 3.41 11.60 -8.73
CA SER A 331 4.32 12.43 -7.95
C SER A 331 5.54 12.81 -8.76
N LYS A 332 5.40 13.82 -9.63
CA LYS A 332 6.53 14.32 -10.41
C LYS A 332 7.70 14.74 -9.55
N ALA A 333 7.43 15.32 -8.38
CA ALA A 333 8.48 15.70 -7.44
C ALA A 333 9.32 14.49 -7.00
N THR A 334 8.68 13.36 -6.65
CA THR A 334 9.40 12.13 -6.28
C THR A 334 10.19 11.56 -7.45
N TYR A 335 9.61 11.51 -8.65
CA TYR A 335 10.29 10.94 -9.82
C TYR A 335 11.49 11.77 -10.27
N ILE A 336 11.38 13.09 -10.28
CA ILE A 336 12.50 13.99 -10.59
C ILE A 336 13.57 13.89 -9.50
N TYR A 337 13.18 13.82 -8.22
CA TYR A 337 14.12 13.57 -7.12
C TYR A 337 14.88 12.26 -7.33
N MET A 338 14.21 11.16 -7.66
CA MET A 338 14.86 9.87 -7.90
C MET A 338 15.79 9.92 -9.10
N LYS A 339 15.38 10.59 -10.18
CA LYS A 339 16.20 10.83 -11.35
C LYS A 339 17.51 11.54 -11.01
N ALA A 340 17.43 12.64 -10.27
CA ALA A 340 18.61 13.37 -9.77
C ALA A 340 19.46 12.52 -8.82
N ALA A 341 18.80 11.76 -7.94
CA ALA A 341 19.45 10.86 -6.99
C ALA A 341 20.29 9.79 -7.70
N TYR A 342 19.80 9.19 -8.77
CA TYR A 342 20.57 8.20 -9.53
C TYR A 342 21.71 8.84 -10.30
N LEU A 343 21.55 10.05 -10.83
CA LEU A 343 22.67 10.79 -11.44
C LEU A 343 23.82 11.02 -10.46
N SER A 344 23.52 11.29 -9.19
CA SER A 344 24.53 11.47 -8.16
C SER A 344 25.37 10.21 -7.89
N MET A 345 24.85 9.04 -8.28
CA MET A 345 25.54 7.75 -8.12
C MET A 345 26.38 7.34 -9.33
N PHE A 346 26.34 8.11 -10.41
CA PHE A 346 27.14 7.84 -11.60
C PHE A 346 28.64 8.04 -11.32
N GLY A 347 29.47 7.22 -11.96
CA GLY A 347 30.91 7.37 -11.90
C GLY A 347 31.42 8.59 -12.69
N PRO A 348 32.67 9.02 -12.47
CA PRO A 348 33.23 10.20 -13.12
C PRO A 348 33.31 10.09 -14.65
N ASP A 349 33.40 8.87 -15.18
CA ASP A 349 33.47 8.60 -16.63
C ASP A 349 32.07 8.41 -17.26
N ASP A 350 31.01 8.44 -16.47
CA ASP A 350 29.65 8.27 -16.93
C ASP A 350 29.09 9.59 -17.50
N CYS A 351 28.70 9.58 -18.75
CA CYS A 351 27.99 10.70 -19.34
C CYS A 351 26.58 10.80 -18.78
N SER A 352 26.15 12.02 -18.45
CA SER A 352 24.76 12.29 -18.09
C SER A 352 23.84 12.01 -19.29
N PRO A 353 22.88 11.08 -19.17
CA PRO A 353 21.91 10.84 -20.22
C PRO A 353 21.10 12.11 -20.50
N PHE A 354 20.80 12.36 -21.78
CA PHE A 354 19.99 13.50 -22.22
C PHE A 354 20.51 14.90 -21.82
N GLY A 355 21.77 15.03 -21.36
CA GLY A 355 22.32 16.29 -20.90
C GLY A 355 21.73 16.82 -19.59
N ASP A 356 21.09 15.95 -18.82
CA ASP A 356 20.50 16.31 -17.52
C ASP A 356 21.56 16.75 -16.51
N ASN A 357 21.28 17.80 -15.75
CA ASN A 357 22.10 18.32 -14.68
C ASN A 357 21.51 17.93 -13.33
N GLU A 358 22.28 17.23 -12.51
CA GLU A 358 21.86 16.75 -11.19
C GLU A 358 21.34 17.89 -10.29
N VAL A 359 22.12 18.96 -10.16
CA VAL A 359 21.79 20.09 -9.28
C VAL A 359 20.52 20.80 -9.74
N GLU A 360 20.38 21.02 -11.05
CA GLU A 360 19.19 21.65 -11.62
C GLU A 360 17.94 20.78 -11.40
N LEU A 361 18.04 19.46 -11.54
CA LEU A 361 16.95 18.55 -11.27
C LEU A 361 16.51 18.60 -9.81
N PHE A 362 17.46 18.58 -8.86
CA PHE A 362 17.10 18.73 -7.44
C PHE A 362 16.46 20.09 -7.15
N ARG A 363 16.92 21.17 -7.77
CA ARG A 363 16.39 22.53 -7.57
C ARG A 363 14.94 22.68 -7.96
N ILE A 364 14.49 22.00 -9.00
CA ILE A 364 13.09 22.08 -9.45
C ILE A 364 12.12 21.24 -8.59
N VAL A 365 12.60 20.24 -7.85
CA VAL A 365 11.75 19.32 -7.07
C VAL A 365 10.75 20.05 -6.15
N PRO A 366 11.13 21.07 -5.36
CA PRO A 366 10.18 21.75 -4.48
C PRO A 366 9.02 22.43 -5.21
N SER A 367 9.22 22.87 -6.46
CA SER A 367 8.20 23.52 -7.28
C SER A 367 7.15 22.54 -7.82
N LEU A 368 7.45 21.26 -7.84
CA LEU A 368 6.60 20.19 -8.40
C LEU A 368 5.63 19.58 -7.38
N LYS A 369 5.48 20.21 -6.23
CA LYS A 369 4.62 19.74 -5.14
C LYS A 369 3.19 19.55 -5.61
N LEU A 370 2.68 18.32 -5.47
CA LEU A 370 1.30 17.97 -5.72
C LEU A 370 0.52 17.84 -4.41
N LYS A 371 -0.73 18.28 -4.41
CA LYS A 371 -1.66 18.03 -3.31
C LYS A 371 -2.75 17.07 -3.77
N ILE A 372 -2.90 15.98 -3.02
CA ILE A 372 -3.99 15.01 -3.18
C ILE A 372 -4.86 15.16 -1.93
N ALA A 373 -6.15 15.41 -2.11
CA ALA A 373 -7.07 15.69 -0.99
C ALA A 373 -6.53 16.75 0.00
N GLY A 374 -5.95 17.83 -0.52
CA GLY A 374 -5.36 18.92 0.28
C GLY A 374 -4.03 18.61 0.95
N LYS A 375 -3.50 17.40 0.80
CA LYS A 375 -2.26 16.95 1.44
C LYS A 375 -1.28 16.39 0.42
N SER A 376 0.00 16.71 0.56
CA SER A 376 1.05 16.07 -0.21
C SER A 376 1.37 14.69 0.36
N LEU A 377 1.72 13.75 -0.51
CA LEU A 377 2.18 12.43 -0.10
C LEU A 377 3.40 12.53 0.84
N PRO A 378 3.49 11.72 1.88
CA PRO A 378 4.62 11.75 2.82
C PRO A 378 5.98 11.60 2.15
N THR A 379 6.09 10.69 1.17
CA THR A 379 7.31 10.47 0.38
C THR A 379 7.68 11.68 -0.48
N GLU A 380 6.69 12.36 -1.04
CA GLU A 380 6.90 13.60 -1.78
C GLU A 380 7.40 14.73 -0.87
N LYS A 381 6.78 14.89 0.31
CA LYS A 381 7.26 15.85 1.32
C LYS A 381 8.71 15.57 1.73
N PHE A 382 9.06 14.29 1.88
CA PHE A 382 10.42 13.87 2.19
C PHE A 382 11.38 14.27 1.08
N ALA A 383 11.08 13.93 -0.17
CA ALA A 383 11.89 14.29 -1.34
C ALA A 383 12.08 15.81 -1.46
N ILE A 384 10.99 16.59 -1.34
CA ILE A 384 11.05 18.06 -1.38
C ILE A 384 11.95 18.61 -0.27
N ARG A 385 11.82 18.10 0.94
CA ARG A 385 12.63 18.55 2.09
C ARG A 385 14.12 18.30 1.86
N LYS A 386 14.48 17.12 1.38
CA LYS A 386 15.85 16.76 1.07
C LYS A 386 16.42 17.60 -0.09
N ALA A 387 15.63 17.83 -1.13
CA ALA A 387 16.05 18.60 -2.30
C ALA A 387 16.29 20.10 -2.00
N ARG A 388 15.70 20.64 -0.93
CA ARG A 388 15.87 22.06 -0.55
C ARG A 388 17.32 22.46 -0.29
N ARG A 389 18.21 21.53 0.11
CA ARG A 389 19.63 21.84 0.28
C ARG A 389 20.29 22.34 -1.01
N TYR A 390 19.76 21.96 -2.18
CA TYR A 390 20.28 22.37 -3.49
C TYR A 390 19.85 23.78 -3.91
N LEU A 391 18.97 24.45 -3.16
CA LEU A 391 18.59 25.84 -3.41
C LEU A 391 19.69 26.84 -3.04
N SER A 392 20.67 26.44 -2.26
CA SER A 392 21.88 27.20 -1.96
C SER A 392 22.73 27.44 -3.23
N SER A 393 23.48 28.53 -3.26
CA SER A 393 24.43 28.82 -4.37
C SER A 393 25.55 27.78 -4.50
N ASN A 394 26.04 27.28 -3.36
CA ASN A 394 27.02 26.19 -3.28
C ASN A 394 26.41 25.03 -2.48
N PRO A 395 25.59 24.19 -3.10
CA PRO A 395 24.91 23.14 -2.38
C PRO A 395 25.87 22.04 -1.93
N VAL A 396 25.69 21.58 -0.68
CA VAL A 396 26.35 20.37 -0.18
C VAL A 396 25.58 19.17 -0.74
N PRO A 397 26.22 18.28 -1.52
CA PRO A 397 25.52 17.15 -2.12
C PRO A 397 25.02 16.16 -1.07
N LEU A 398 23.86 15.54 -1.33
CA LEU A 398 23.36 14.41 -0.55
C LEU A 398 24.29 13.21 -0.71
N PRO A 399 24.63 12.48 0.36
CA PRO A 399 25.64 11.42 0.29
C PRO A 399 25.20 10.21 -0.54
N VAL A 400 24.00 9.70 -0.33
CA VAL A 400 23.46 8.50 -1.01
C VAL A 400 21.92 8.59 -1.14
N PRO A 401 21.41 9.59 -1.89
CA PRO A 401 19.98 9.88 -1.87
C PRO A 401 19.07 8.72 -2.34
N PRO A 402 19.42 7.88 -3.34
CA PRO A 402 18.56 6.77 -3.69
C PRO A 402 18.56 5.68 -2.61
N LEU A 403 19.65 5.49 -1.89
CA LEU A 403 19.76 4.49 -0.82
C LEU A 403 19.01 4.93 0.45
N GLU A 404 18.95 6.21 0.72
CA GLU A 404 18.11 6.78 1.78
C GLU A 404 16.62 6.59 1.46
N MET A 405 16.21 6.89 0.22
CA MET A 405 14.83 6.65 -0.22
C MET A 405 14.48 5.15 -0.21
N MET A 406 15.44 4.27 -0.52
CA MET A 406 15.26 2.82 -0.44
C MET A 406 14.91 2.38 0.99
N TYR A 407 15.46 3.04 2.01
CA TYR A 407 15.06 2.82 3.41
C TYR A 407 13.58 3.19 3.65
N ILE A 408 13.14 4.31 3.12
CA ILE A 408 11.74 4.75 3.24
C ILE A 408 10.77 3.71 2.66
N TRP A 409 11.15 3.02 1.60
CA TRP A 409 10.40 1.93 0.96
C TRP A 409 10.71 0.54 1.54
N ASN A 410 11.54 0.48 2.57
CA ASN A 410 11.97 -0.74 3.25
C ASN A 410 12.73 -1.74 2.35
N GLY A 411 13.41 -1.24 1.34
CA GLY A 411 14.15 -2.05 0.36
C GLY A 411 15.30 -2.85 0.96
N TYR A 412 15.83 -2.48 2.12
CA TYR A 412 16.89 -3.24 2.80
C TYR A 412 16.43 -4.62 3.25
N ALA A 413 15.14 -4.79 3.54
CA ALA A 413 14.56 -6.10 3.81
C ALA A 413 14.53 -7.00 2.55
N VAL A 414 14.49 -6.41 1.36
CA VAL A 414 14.61 -7.15 0.07
C VAL A 414 16.03 -7.64 -0.12
N ILE A 415 17.01 -6.74 -0.13
CA ILE A 415 18.42 -7.13 -0.34
C ILE A 415 18.93 -8.05 0.75
N GLY A 416 18.37 -7.95 1.95
CA GLY A 416 18.68 -8.82 3.08
C GLY A 416 18.38 -10.30 2.84
N GLN A 417 17.56 -10.64 1.84
CA GLN A 417 17.33 -12.03 1.42
C GLN A 417 18.46 -12.59 0.56
N CYS A 418 19.36 -11.75 0.05
CA CYS A 418 20.48 -12.15 -0.81
C CYS A 418 21.79 -11.55 -0.29
N PRO A 419 22.69 -12.34 0.30
CA PRO A 419 23.95 -11.86 0.86
C PRO A 419 24.79 -11.03 -0.13
N ASN A 420 24.89 -11.47 -1.37
CA ASN A 420 25.67 -10.78 -2.40
C ASN A 420 25.15 -9.34 -2.66
N LEU A 421 23.83 -9.15 -2.69
CA LEU A 421 23.24 -7.83 -2.86
C LEU A 421 23.51 -6.95 -1.63
N THR A 422 23.42 -7.52 -0.44
CA THR A 422 23.68 -6.81 0.82
C THR A 422 25.14 -6.42 0.95
N GLU A 423 26.07 -7.31 0.64
CA GLU A 423 27.52 -7.04 0.65
C GLU A 423 27.88 -5.92 -0.32
N GLY A 424 27.41 -5.99 -1.57
CA GLY A 424 27.62 -4.95 -2.55
C GLY A 424 27.06 -3.58 -2.14
N MET A 425 25.88 -3.58 -1.49
CA MET A 425 25.30 -2.34 -0.98
C MET A 425 26.12 -1.78 0.19
N LEU A 426 26.63 -2.65 1.07
CA LEU A 426 27.51 -2.26 2.17
C LEU A 426 28.82 -1.64 1.64
N GLU A 427 29.43 -2.22 0.61
CA GLU A 427 30.62 -1.65 -0.04
C GLU A 427 30.34 -0.22 -0.54
N THR A 428 29.24 0.00 -1.25
CA THR A 428 28.83 1.33 -1.73
C THR A 428 28.66 2.32 -0.58
N LEU A 429 28.10 1.88 0.55
CA LEU A 429 27.94 2.74 1.75
C LEU A 429 29.28 3.04 2.44
N ILE A 430 30.21 2.09 2.47
CA ILE A 430 31.56 2.30 3.00
C ILE A 430 32.31 3.35 2.15
N GLU A 431 32.27 3.22 0.82
CA GLU A 431 32.86 4.20 -0.10
C GLU A 431 32.26 5.61 0.11
N ALA A 432 30.94 5.69 0.30
CA ALA A 432 30.27 6.97 0.58
C ALA A 432 30.69 7.56 1.94
N GLU A 433 30.87 6.74 2.98
CA GLU A 433 31.35 7.18 4.28
C GLU A 433 32.79 7.72 4.20
N GLU A 434 33.66 7.05 3.47
CA GLU A 434 35.04 7.50 3.24
C GLU A 434 35.08 8.80 2.43
N ALA A 435 34.22 8.93 1.41
CA ALA A 435 34.11 10.17 0.64
C ALA A 435 33.63 11.33 1.52
N LEU A 436 32.67 11.10 2.40
CA LEU A 436 32.16 12.08 3.34
C LEU A 436 33.23 12.49 4.36
N ALA A 437 34.06 11.56 4.84
CA ALA A 437 35.14 11.84 5.77
C ALA A 437 36.28 12.72 5.13
N ARG A 438 36.45 12.61 3.83
CA ARG A 438 37.43 13.45 3.06
C ARG A 438 36.86 14.80 2.66
N SER A 439 35.55 15.00 2.77
CA SER A 439 34.89 16.26 2.41
C SER A 439 35.06 17.32 3.51
N PRO A 440 34.99 18.62 3.16
CA PRO A 440 35.02 19.69 4.15
C PRO A 440 33.91 19.55 5.18
N ALA A 441 34.19 19.86 6.44
CA ALA A 441 33.19 19.86 7.48
C ALA A 441 32.12 20.93 7.21
N THR A 442 30.84 20.52 7.25
CA THR A 442 29.68 21.40 7.08
C THR A 442 28.72 21.22 8.25
N GLU A 443 27.76 22.11 8.37
CA GLU A 443 26.69 21.95 9.39
C GLU A 443 25.81 20.71 9.17
N LEU A 444 25.81 20.12 7.97
CA LEU A 444 25.07 18.93 7.57
C LEU A 444 25.83 17.63 7.86
N LEU A 445 27.10 17.71 8.25
CA LEU A 445 27.96 16.54 8.38
C LEU A 445 27.41 15.50 9.34
N ALA A 446 26.89 15.91 10.49
CA ALA A 446 26.33 14.98 11.48
C ALA A 446 25.08 14.26 10.96
N ASP A 447 24.19 14.99 10.26
CA ASP A 447 23.01 14.42 9.61
C ASP A 447 23.43 13.38 8.55
N ASP A 448 24.34 13.75 7.65
CA ASP A 448 24.81 12.89 6.56
C ASP A 448 25.56 11.65 7.07
N GLN A 449 26.37 11.78 8.11
CA GLN A 449 27.01 10.64 8.77
C GLN A 449 25.99 9.69 9.38
N CYS A 450 24.95 10.22 10.04
CA CYS A 450 23.91 9.41 10.66
C CYS A 450 23.04 8.70 9.61
N VAL A 451 22.79 9.30 8.45
CA VAL A 451 22.12 8.60 7.32
C VAL A 451 22.95 7.37 6.93
N ILE A 452 24.22 7.54 6.66
CA ILE A 452 25.10 6.42 6.26
C ILE A 452 25.17 5.36 7.37
N LYS A 453 25.28 5.77 8.64
CA LYS A 453 25.29 4.82 9.78
C LYS A 453 24.00 4.00 9.86
N LEU A 454 22.84 4.62 9.66
CA LEU A 454 21.57 3.90 9.63
C LEU A 454 21.57 2.81 8.55
N LEU A 455 21.95 3.18 7.34
CA LEU A 455 21.91 2.27 6.19
C LEU A 455 22.96 1.15 6.29
N LYS A 456 24.15 1.46 6.76
CA LYS A 456 25.18 0.45 7.07
C LYS A 456 24.72 -0.52 8.16
N GLY A 457 24.09 0.00 9.22
CA GLY A 457 23.54 -0.82 10.29
C GLY A 457 22.53 -1.83 9.79
N LEU A 458 21.68 -1.46 8.83
CA LEU A 458 20.72 -2.37 8.19
C LEU A 458 21.41 -3.47 7.38
N CYS A 459 22.42 -3.13 6.59
CA CYS A 459 23.19 -4.12 5.85
C CYS A 459 23.91 -5.09 6.80
N LEU A 460 24.56 -4.58 7.83
CA LEU A 460 25.28 -5.39 8.83
C LEU A 460 24.34 -6.34 9.59
N LYS A 461 23.15 -5.85 9.95
CA LYS A 461 22.10 -6.70 10.54
C LYS A 461 21.77 -7.88 9.66
N HIS A 462 21.52 -7.68 8.37
CA HIS A 462 21.17 -8.73 7.42
C HIS A 462 22.34 -9.67 7.12
N LEU A 463 23.58 -9.22 7.28
CA LEU A 463 24.79 -10.06 7.17
C LEU A 463 25.11 -10.84 8.46
N GLY A 464 24.29 -10.71 9.50
CA GLY A 464 24.50 -11.37 10.78
C GLY A 464 25.55 -10.73 11.69
N LYS A 465 26.07 -9.56 11.31
CA LYS A 465 27.03 -8.79 12.10
C LYS A 465 26.33 -7.91 13.15
N ILE A 466 25.70 -8.57 14.11
CA ILE A 466 24.74 -7.99 15.04
C ILE A 466 25.37 -6.90 15.92
N ALA A 467 26.55 -7.15 16.51
CA ALA A 467 27.22 -6.19 17.38
C ALA A 467 27.61 -4.90 16.63
N GLU A 468 28.06 -5.02 15.38
CA GLU A 468 28.39 -3.88 14.54
C GLU A 468 27.10 -3.09 14.16
N ALA A 469 26.04 -3.79 13.82
CA ALA A 469 24.73 -3.17 13.53
C ALA A 469 24.22 -2.39 14.75
N GLU A 470 24.25 -3.00 15.92
CA GLU A 470 23.87 -2.36 17.18
C GLU A 470 24.70 -1.09 17.44
N GLY A 471 26.00 -1.15 17.22
CA GLY A 471 26.90 -0.01 17.34
C GLY A 471 26.52 1.15 16.42
N HIS A 472 26.13 0.86 15.18
CA HIS A 472 25.70 1.87 14.20
C HIS A 472 24.39 2.55 14.59
N PHE A 473 23.40 1.79 15.04
CA PHE A 473 22.12 2.36 15.50
C PHE A 473 22.29 3.19 16.77
N ASN A 474 23.08 2.72 17.74
CA ASN A 474 23.43 3.46 18.95
C ASN A 474 24.19 4.75 18.65
N TYR A 475 25.07 4.77 17.65
CA TYR A 475 25.78 5.97 17.25
C TYR A 475 24.82 7.12 16.93
N ILE A 476 23.75 6.85 16.19
CA ILE A 476 22.73 7.85 15.82
C ILE A 476 22.07 8.39 17.07
N TYR A 477 21.65 7.53 17.96
CA TYR A 477 21.02 7.90 19.22
C TYR A 477 21.92 8.73 20.13
N LEU A 478 23.19 8.35 20.27
CA LEU A 478 24.17 9.07 21.09
C LEU A 478 24.54 10.44 20.51
N ASN A 479 24.39 10.63 19.20
CA ASN A 479 24.64 11.89 18.51
C ASN A 479 23.35 12.70 18.21
N GLU A 480 22.24 12.37 18.84
CA GLU A 480 20.93 13.02 18.65
C GLU A 480 21.01 14.56 18.67
N LYS A 481 21.74 15.14 19.61
CA LYS A 481 21.90 16.60 19.75
C LYS A 481 22.67 17.28 18.60
N LYS A 482 23.42 16.51 17.80
CA LYS A 482 24.18 17.02 16.66
C LYS A 482 23.37 17.01 15.36
N ILE A 483 22.28 16.22 15.30
CA ILE A 483 21.40 16.15 14.15
C ILE A 483 20.54 17.41 14.12
N LYS A 484 20.62 18.18 13.03
CA LYS A 484 19.94 19.47 12.90
C LYS A 484 18.69 19.42 12.04
N TYR A 485 18.69 18.59 11.01
CA TYR A 485 17.66 18.60 9.95
C TYR A 485 16.91 17.26 9.83
N ASP A 486 17.62 16.14 9.89
CA ASP A 486 17.07 14.81 9.64
C ASP A 486 16.63 14.11 10.94
N HIS A 487 15.78 14.77 11.72
CA HIS A 487 15.31 14.27 13.02
C HIS A 487 14.58 12.93 12.94
N TYR A 488 14.11 12.51 11.76
CA TYR A 488 13.51 11.18 11.56
C TYR A 488 14.50 10.04 11.85
N LEU A 489 15.80 10.30 11.74
CA LEU A 489 16.85 9.29 11.96
C LEU A 489 16.82 8.72 13.37
N ILE A 490 16.52 9.53 14.39
CA ILE A 490 16.56 9.10 15.78
C ILE A 490 15.47 8.07 16.10
N PRO A 491 14.15 8.36 15.90
CA PRO A 491 13.12 7.38 16.17
C PRO A 491 13.20 6.15 15.27
N ASN A 492 13.72 6.29 14.04
CA ASN A 492 13.94 5.15 13.15
C ASN A 492 15.14 4.31 13.58
N ALA A 493 16.23 4.90 14.07
CA ALA A 493 17.34 4.14 14.66
C ALA A 493 16.90 3.33 15.89
N LEU A 494 16.09 3.93 16.77
CA LEU A 494 15.51 3.23 17.91
C LEU A 494 14.58 2.08 17.49
N LEU A 495 13.79 2.29 16.44
CA LEU A 495 12.95 1.25 15.85
C LEU A 495 13.77 0.08 15.30
N GLU A 496 14.80 0.37 14.51
CA GLU A 496 15.66 -0.68 13.91
C GLU A 496 16.46 -1.43 14.99
N LEU A 497 16.92 -0.73 16.03
CA LEU A 497 17.55 -1.34 17.20
C LEU A 497 16.59 -2.26 17.95
N ALA A 498 15.34 -1.81 18.14
CA ALA A 498 14.30 -2.62 18.79
C ALA A 498 13.98 -3.88 17.98
N LEU A 499 13.90 -3.78 16.65
CA LEU A 499 13.70 -4.94 15.77
C LEU A 499 14.89 -5.91 15.87
N LEU A 500 16.11 -5.39 15.94
CA LEU A 500 17.31 -6.19 16.17
C LEU A 500 17.23 -6.97 17.51
N TYR A 501 16.76 -6.32 18.57
CA TYR A 501 16.57 -6.95 19.87
C TYR A 501 15.45 -8.00 19.86
N LEU A 502 14.35 -7.76 19.14
CA LEU A 502 13.29 -8.75 18.95
C LEU A 502 13.79 -10.01 18.25
N ASP A 503 14.67 -9.86 17.27
CA ASP A 503 15.30 -11.01 16.60
C ASP A 503 16.23 -11.81 17.54
N GLN A 504 16.67 -11.22 18.66
CA GLN A 504 17.46 -11.84 19.73
C GLN A 504 16.62 -12.29 20.95
N ASP A 505 15.30 -12.21 20.85
CA ASP A 505 14.35 -12.46 21.97
C ASP A 505 14.51 -11.52 23.20
N ARG A 506 15.16 -10.38 23.01
CA ARG A 506 15.33 -9.32 24.04
C ARG A 506 14.10 -8.40 24.07
N ARG A 507 12.96 -8.94 24.39
CA ARG A 507 11.65 -8.29 24.24
C ARG A 507 11.46 -7.05 25.12
N GLU A 508 11.86 -7.12 26.39
CA GLU A 508 11.70 -5.99 27.32
C GLU A 508 12.51 -4.77 26.89
N GLU A 509 13.73 -4.98 26.41
CA GLU A 509 14.59 -3.91 25.92
C GLU A 509 14.01 -3.31 24.63
N ALA A 510 13.52 -4.16 23.72
CA ALA A 510 12.84 -3.71 22.51
C ALA A 510 11.61 -2.86 22.81
N ILE A 511 10.76 -3.28 23.76
CA ILE A 511 9.56 -2.52 24.18
C ILE A 511 9.95 -1.14 24.71
N LYS A 512 10.98 -1.04 25.55
CA LYS A 512 11.47 0.25 26.09
C LYS A 512 11.89 1.21 24.97
N LEU A 513 12.62 0.71 23.97
CA LEU A 513 13.06 1.50 22.82
C LEU A 513 11.87 1.96 21.96
N LEU A 514 10.91 1.06 21.70
CA LEU A 514 9.71 1.35 20.90
C LEU A 514 8.81 2.39 21.58
N GLU A 515 8.58 2.26 22.89
CA GLU A 515 7.79 3.24 23.65
C GLU A 515 8.50 4.60 23.68
N ARG A 516 9.84 4.62 23.79
CA ARG A 516 10.63 5.85 23.68
C ARG A 516 10.51 6.49 22.30
N ALA A 517 10.67 5.72 21.23
CA ALA A 517 10.52 6.21 19.86
C ALA A 517 9.12 6.79 19.59
N LYS A 518 8.09 6.18 20.19
CA LYS A 518 6.69 6.58 20.05
C LYS A 518 6.35 7.88 20.79
N HIS A 519 6.90 8.10 21.97
CA HIS A 519 6.46 9.18 22.84
C HIS A 519 7.36 10.41 22.84
N ASN A 520 8.66 10.23 22.62
CA ASN A 520 9.64 11.32 22.79
C ASN A 520 9.91 12.13 21.52
N TYR A 521 9.45 11.67 20.37
CA TYR A 521 9.74 12.31 19.08
C TYR A 521 8.45 12.62 18.32
N LYS A 522 8.37 13.84 17.76
CA LYS A 522 7.18 14.34 17.04
C LYS A 522 7.61 15.28 15.91
N ASN A 523 6.74 15.47 14.93
CA ASN A 523 6.89 16.44 13.83
C ASN A 523 8.13 16.20 12.94
N TYR A 524 8.53 14.96 12.78
CA TYR A 524 9.62 14.56 11.89
C TYR A 524 9.11 14.00 10.55
N SER A 525 9.97 13.93 9.56
CA SER A 525 9.62 13.37 8.24
C SER A 525 9.24 11.90 8.35
N MET A 526 8.18 11.49 7.64
CA MET A 526 7.67 10.12 7.63
C MET A 526 7.17 9.61 9.00
N GLU A 527 6.79 10.51 9.91
CA GLU A 527 6.32 10.16 11.25
C GLU A 527 5.19 9.13 11.22
N THR A 528 4.19 9.29 10.35
CA THR A 528 3.07 8.35 10.24
C THR A 528 3.56 6.94 9.89
N ARG A 529 4.45 6.79 8.89
CA ARG A 529 5.05 5.50 8.53
C ARG A 529 5.79 4.88 9.71
N THR A 530 6.62 5.67 10.39
CA THR A 530 7.38 5.20 11.54
C THR A 530 6.47 4.75 12.68
N HIS A 531 5.37 5.46 12.95
CA HIS A 531 4.37 5.07 13.95
C HIS A 531 3.66 3.76 13.59
N PHE A 532 3.32 3.52 12.32
CA PHE A 532 2.77 2.23 11.88
C PHE A 532 3.75 1.09 12.16
N ARG A 533 5.03 1.28 11.82
CA ARG A 533 6.08 0.28 12.05
C ARG A 533 6.32 0.02 13.55
N ILE A 534 6.34 1.07 14.36
CA ILE A 534 6.45 0.95 15.83
C ILE A 534 5.27 0.15 16.38
N GLN A 535 4.05 0.43 15.93
CA GLN A 535 2.86 -0.29 16.38
C GLN A 535 2.91 -1.78 16.01
N ALA A 536 3.34 -2.10 14.78
CA ALA A 536 3.54 -3.48 14.34
C ALA A 536 4.62 -4.20 15.19
N ALA A 537 5.73 -3.53 15.48
CA ALA A 537 6.80 -4.09 16.33
C ALA A 537 6.34 -4.29 17.79
N LEU A 538 5.58 -3.36 18.36
CA LEU A 538 5.00 -3.51 19.69
C LEU A 538 4.00 -4.67 19.76
N HIS A 539 3.20 -4.86 18.73
CA HIS A 539 2.30 -6.00 18.64
C HIS A 539 3.08 -7.33 18.60
N GLN A 540 4.12 -7.42 17.78
CA GLN A 540 5.02 -8.57 17.73
C GLN A 540 5.69 -8.84 19.08
N ALA A 541 6.16 -7.79 19.78
CA ALA A 541 6.83 -7.91 21.08
C ALA A 541 5.90 -8.43 22.19
N LYS A 542 4.61 -8.08 22.12
CA LYS A 542 3.59 -8.42 23.14
C LYS A 542 2.85 -9.73 22.84
N SER A 543 2.94 -10.28 21.61
CA SER A 543 2.40 -11.59 21.28
C SER A 543 3.29 -12.66 21.90
N SER A 544 2.76 -13.42 22.88
CA SER A 544 3.48 -14.51 23.57
C SER A 544 3.62 -15.74 22.68
N PRO A 545 4.69 -16.54 22.86
CA PRO A 545 4.82 -17.84 22.20
C PRO A 545 3.99 -18.97 22.83
N GLU A 546 3.01 -18.67 23.68
CA GLU A 546 2.28 -19.66 24.50
C GLU A 546 1.14 -20.42 23.83
N ASN A 547 1.06 -20.54 22.53
CA ASN A 547 0.04 -21.39 21.87
C ASN A 547 0.60 -22.49 20.95
N GLY A 548 1.79 -23.01 21.25
CA GLY A 548 2.43 -24.10 20.49
C GLY A 548 2.65 -25.43 21.23
N MET A 549 2.20 -25.59 22.48
CA MET A 549 2.41 -26.83 23.25
C MET A 549 1.19 -27.21 24.09
N HIS A 550 0.11 -27.62 23.46
CA HIS A 550 -0.89 -28.52 24.06
C HIS A 550 -1.72 -29.21 22.97
N SER A 551 -1.06 -30.16 22.27
CA SER A 551 -1.76 -31.27 21.62
C SER A 551 -0.81 -32.43 21.43
N GLY A 552 -0.59 -33.18 22.50
CA GLY A 552 0.22 -34.39 22.40
C GLY A 552 0.54 -35.03 23.73
N ALA A 553 -0.47 -35.43 24.51
CA ALA A 553 -0.32 -36.53 25.47
C ALA A 553 -1.65 -36.86 26.14
N SER A 554 -2.43 -37.75 25.54
CA SER A 554 -3.35 -38.66 26.28
C SER A 554 -3.80 -39.75 25.31
N ALA A 555 -2.96 -40.74 25.18
CA ALA A 555 -3.38 -42.09 24.82
C ALA A 555 -2.52 -43.04 25.65
N VAL A 556 -3.17 -43.90 26.39
CA VAL A 556 -2.81 -45.08 27.12
C VAL A 556 -3.16 -45.02 28.60
N SER A 557 -4.34 -45.45 28.93
CA SER A 557 -4.65 -46.62 29.75
C SER A 557 -6.17 -46.86 29.76
#